data_654dc68d72d919ef86bc7b3e39e5e25d
#
_entry.id   654dc68d72d919ef86bc7b3e39e5e25d
#
_cell.length_a   1.000
_cell.length_b   1.000
_cell.length_c   1.000
_cell.angle_alpha   90.00
_cell.angle_beta   90.00
_cell.angle_gamma   90.00
#
_symmetry.space_group_name_H-M   'P 1'
#
loop_
_entity.id
_entity.type
_entity.pdbx_description
1 polymer ?
#
loop_
_entity_poly.entity_id
_entity_poly.type
_entity_poly.pdbx_seq_one_letter_code
_entity_poly.pdbx_strand_id
1 'polypeptide(L)'
;TMDFINNLIKLGGTPTVLCGAFIICLLGYAIGSIKVKGVELGTAGVFLMALLFGYLFTLPGLKDIPVLGSFYIESAKSSAVTSYKFIESIGLVLFVTGVGSIAGPNFFRDLKKNAKSYVPLGAVIILIGAAVAVVFALIPGIGADFSNGILSGALTSTPAFSAAKQVAKEEGLVALGHAVAYPFGVIGVVLFVQIIPKILHADMAKEREAIMIAKKEEKNTDAAGKKKYFSLDEFGFGVFGLAVVLGILLGSIRIPLTSQGFSGATFSLGTTGGPLIMALILAHFGHIGRLSLRVPDYTLKVFRELGLMLFLIGAGVEGGVELVAQVSGSEYGVMLVVYGFLAGVVMTSLPMVVGYLLAKHVFKLPLLNNLGSITGGMTSTPALGTLVGVSGTDNVASAYASTYPVALVLVVIAANLIGTFLG
;
A
#
# COMPACT_ATOMS: atom_id res chain seq x y z
N THR A 1 -21.15 26.73 -30.69
CA THR A 1 -19.74 26.19 -30.67
C THR A 1 -19.50 25.20 -29.54
N MET A 2 -20.01 25.44 -28.34
CA MET A 2 -19.87 24.50 -27.20
C MET A 2 -20.59 23.17 -27.43
N ASP A 3 -21.85 23.23 -27.89
CA ASP A 3 -22.63 22.03 -28.23
C ASP A 3 -22.02 21.19 -29.34
N PHE A 4 -21.36 21.84 -30.29
CA PHE A 4 -20.64 21.14 -31.35
C PHE A 4 -19.47 20.32 -30.81
N ILE A 5 -18.67 20.89 -29.89
CA ILE A 5 -17.53 20.19 -29.26
C ILE A 5 -18.01 19.01 -28.39
N ASN A 6 -19.09 19.21 -27.61
CA ASN A 6 -19.68 18.16 -26.80
C ASN A 6 -20.29 17.01 -27.64
N ASN A 7 -20.78 17.31 -28.82
CA ASN A 7 -21.29 16.29 -29.75
C ASN A 7 -20.17 15.62 -30.56
N LEU A 8 -19.06 16.33 -30.79
CA LEU A 8 -17.89 15.78 -31.50
C LEU A 8 -17.10 14.82 -30.64
N ILE A 9 -16.92 15.16 -29.34
CA ILE A 9 -16.19 14.33 -28.38
C ILE A 9 -17.15 13.96 -27.23
N LYS A 10 -17.90 12.87 -27.43
CA LYS A 10 -18.81 12.36 -26.40
C LYS A 10 -18.13 11.31 -25.56
N LEU A 11 -17.49 11.74 -24.47
CA LEU A 11 -16.98 10.84 -23.45
C LEU A 11 -18.10 10.50 -22.46
N GLY A 12 -18.19 9.23 -22.05
CA GLY A 12 -19.14 8.78 -21.06
C GLY A 12 -18.83 7.36 -20.58
N GLY A 13 -19.17 7.03 -19.34
CA GLY A 13 -18.96 5.70 -18.76
C GLY A 13 -17.49 5.25 -18.73
N THR A 14 -17.24 4.02 -19.15
CA THR A 14 -15.90 3.41 -19.13
C THR A 14 -14.83 4.18 -19.90
N PRO A 15 -15.08 4.70 -21.14
CA PRO A 15 -14.10 5.52 -21.84
C PRO A 15 -13.61 6.73 -21.04
N THR A 16 -14.49 7.41 -20.30
CA THR A 16 -14.11 8.55 -19.45
C THR A 16 -13.16 8.13 -18.34
N VAL A 17 -13.49 7.03 -17.66
CA VAL A 17 -12.67 6.50 -16.56
C VAL A 17 -11.28 6.10 -17.06
N LEU A 18 -11.21 5.40 -18.19
CA LEU A 18 -9.94 5.02 -18.81
C LEU A 18 -9.11 6.23 -19.23
N CYS A 19 -9.74 7.19 -19.90
CA CYS A 19 -9.08 8.44 -20.29
C CYS A 19 -8.54 9.18 -19.06
N GLY A 20 -9.35 9.32 -18.01
CA GLY A 20 -8.94 9.92 -16.73
C GLY A 20 -7.77 9.17 -16.09
N ALA A 21 -7.81 7.85 -16.04
CA ALA A 21 -6.74 7.04 -15.49
C ALA A 21 -5.40 7.27 -16.21
N PHE A 22 -5.41 7.30 -17.56
CA PHE A 22 -4.17 7.53 -18.32
C PHE A 22 -3.71 8.99 -18.30
N ILE A 23 -4.61 9.97 -18.18
CA ILE A 23 -4.25 11.38 -17.92
C ILE A 23 -3.54 11.50 -16.58
N ILE A 24 -4.09 10.87 -15.52
CA ILE A 24 -3.47 10.84 -14.19
C ILE A 24 -2.10 10.17 -14.26
N CYS A 25 -1.98 9.04 -14.97
CA CYS A 25 -0.71 8.34 -15.18
C CYS A 25 0.32 9.28 -15.83
N LEU A 26 -0.01 9.89 -16.97
CA LEU A 26 0.87 10.79 -17.72
C LEU A 26 1.35 11.96 -16.86
N LEU A 27 0.41 12.70 -16.27
CA LEU A 27 0.73 13.86 -15.45
C LEU A 27 1.42 13.48 -14.14
N GLY A 28 1.03 12.35 -13.55
CA GLY A 28 1.61 11.82 -12.32
C GLY A 28 3.08 11.43 -12.48
N TYR A 29 3.43 10.74 -13.56
CA TYR A 29 4.84 10.44 -13.87
C TYR A 29 5.62 11.70 -14.23
N ALA A 30 5.02 12.66 -14.94
CA ALA A 30 5.66 13.95 -15.24
C ALA A 30 6.01 14.70 -13.95
N ILE A 31 5.07 14.81 -13.00
CA ILE A 31 5.31 15.43 -11.69
C ILE A 31 6.28 14.58 -10.85
N GLY A 32 6.10 13.27 -10.87
CA GLY A 32 6.93 12.33 -10.12
C GLY A 32 8.40 12.36 -10.51
N SER A 33 8.71 12.70 -11.79
CA SER A 33 10.07 12.82 -12.30
C SER A 33 10.79 14.12 -11.91
N ILE A 34 10.06 15.11 -11.35
CA ILE A 34 10.65 16.37 -10.92
C ILE A 34 11.55 16.13 -9.72
N LYS A 35 12.85 16.49 -9.87
CA LYS A 35 13.84 16.36 -8.79
C LYS A 35 14.00 17.68 -8.04
N VAL A 36 13.67 17.66 -6.75
CA VAL A 36 13.91 18.79 -5.86
C VAL A 36 15.04 18.43 -4.90
N LYS A 37 16.17 19.11 -4.98
CA LYS A 37 17.38 18.80 -4.19
C LYS A 37 17.80 17.31 -4.26
N GLY A 38 17.60 16.69 -5.43
CA GLY A 38 17.92 15.30 -5.66
C GLY A 38 16.93 14.27 -5.07
N VAL A 39 15.78 14.71 -4.52
CA VAL A 39 14.64 13.85 -4.15
C VAL A 39 13.60 13.94 -5.25
N GLU A 40 13.10 12.80 -5.70
CA GLU A 40 11.99 12.69 -6.66
C GLU A 40 10.82 11.93 -6.02
N LEU A 41 9.61 12.31 -6.39
CA LEU A 41 8.40 11.64 -5.87
C LEU A 41 8.17 10.29 -6.55
N GLY A 42 8.75 10.08 -7.74
CA GLY A 42 8.57 8.84 -8.50
C GLY A 42 7.08 8.52 -8.70
N THR A 43 6.70 7.27 -8.43
CA THR A 43 5.32 6.80 -8.55
C THR A 43 4.35 7.47 -7.57
N ALA A 44 4.84 8.08 -6.46
CA ALA A 44 3.97 8.88 -5.58
C ALA A 44 3.38 10.10 -6.28
N GLY A 45 4.02 10.61 -7.35
CA GLY A 45 3.46 11.63 -8.22
C GLY A 45 2.14 11.22 -8.86
N VAL A 46 1.98 9.94 -9.21
CA VAL A 46 0.73 9.38 -9.74
C VAL A 46 -0.38 9.45 -8.68
N PHE A 47 -0.07 9.10 -7.44
CA PHE A 47 -1.03 9.20 -6.33
C PHE A 47 -1.47 10.65 -6.07
N LEU A 48 -0.52 11.58 -6.03
CA LEU A 48 -0.83 13.01 -5.84
C LEU A 48 -1.69 13.58 -6.97
N MET A 49 -1.37 13.22 -8.22
CA MET A 49 -2.20 13.62 -9.36
C MET A 49 -3.60 13.00 -9.30
N ALA A 50 -3.71 11.73 -8.90
CA ALA A 50 -4.99 11.05 -8.74
C ALA A 50 -5.84 11.71 -7.63
N LEU A 51 -5.22 12.06 -6.50
CA LEU A 51 -5.87 12.77 -5.41
C LEU A 51 -6.34 14.16 -5.85
N LEU A 52 -5.49 14.90 -6.55
CA LEU A 52 -5.84 16.21 -7.11
C LEU A 52 -6.97 16.09 -8.15
N PHE A 53 -6.94 15.07 -9.00
CA PHE A 53 -7.98 14.78 -9.96
C PHE A 53 -9.33 14.51 -9.26
N GLY A 54 -9.34 13.60 -8.25
CA GLY A 54 -10.53 13.31 -7.45
C GLY A 54 -11.11 14.58 -6.81
N TYR A 55 -10.24 15.41 -6.21
CA TYR A 55 -10.63 16.70 -5.63
C TYR A 55 -11.20 17.67 -6.67
N LEU A 56 -10.49 17.93 -7.77
CA LEU A 56 -10.87 18.94 -8.76
C LEU A 56 -12.19 18.57 -9.45
N PHE A 57 -12.36 17.31 -9.84
CA PHE A 57 -13.54 16.89 -10.59
C PHE A 57 -14.81 16.69 -9.74
N THR A 58 -14.76 16.96 -8.44
CA THR A 58 -15.95 17.15 -7.59
C THR A 58 -16.41 18.62 -7.54
N LEU A 59 -15.62 19.57 -8.05
CA LEU A 59 -15.98 21.00 -8.03
C LEU A 59 -17.08 21.29 -9.04
N PRO A 60 -18.23 21.88 -8.61
CA PRO A 60 -19.38 22.10 -9.50
C PRO A 60 -19.07 22.93 -10.75
N GLY A 61 -18.12 23.87 -10.65
CA GLY A 61 -17.74 24.74 -11.75
C GLY A 61 -17.12 24.02 -12.98
N LEU A 62 -16.66 22.76 -12.83
CA LEU A 62 -16.12 21.99 -13.95
C LEU A 62 -17.20 21.22 -14.73
N LYS A 63 -18.40 21.04 -14.14
CA LYS A 63 -19.48 20.25 -14.73
C LYS A 63 -19.94 20.77 -16.09
N ASP A 64 -19.98 22.10 -16.26
CA ASP A 64 -20.50 22.75 -17.45
C ASP A 64 -19.44 23.04 -18.53
N ILE A 65 -18.16 22.71 -18.25
CA ILE A 65 -17.07 22.91 -19.21
C ILE A 65 -17.07 21.76 -20.22
N PRO A 66 -17.11 22.05 -21.55
CA PRO A 66 -17.06 21.01 -22.57
C PRO A 66 -15.89 20.05 -22.39
N VAL A 67 -16.16 18.75 -22.62
CA VAL A 67 -15.22 17.64 -22.43
C VAL A 67 -14.79 17.43 -20.97
N LEU A 68 -14.39 18.49 -20.23
CA LEU A 68 -14.00 18.36 -18.80
C LEU A 68 -15.17 17.94 -17.92
N GLY A 69 -16.38 18.40 -18.21
CA GLY A 69 -17.59 17.98 -17.50
C GLY A 69 -17.88 16.49 -17.57
N SER A 70 -17.34 15.79 -18.59
CA SER A 70 -17.43 14.33 -18.67
C SER A 70 -16.70 13.61 -17.53
N PHE A 71 -15.68 14.24 -16.94
CA PHE A 71 -14.91 13.70 -15.79
C PHE A 71 -15.53 14.07 -14.45
N TYR A 72 -16.62 14.87 -14.43
CA TYR A 72 -17.25 15.30 -13.19
C TYR A 72 -17.71 14.11 -12.34
N ILE A 73 -17.36 14.14 -11.06
CA ILE A 73 -17.68 13.11 -10.05
C ILE A 73 -18.69 13.71 -9.08
N GLU A 74 -19.93 13.25 -9.16
CA GLU A 74 -21.03 13.80 -8.36
C GLU A 74 -20.90 13.52 -6.86
N SER A 75 -20.39 12.34 -6.51
CA SER A 75 -20.25 11.90 -5.13
C SER A 75 -19.28 10.72 -4.98
N ALA A 76 -18.87 10.44 -3.76
CA ALA A 76 -18.07 9.25 -3.41
C ALA A 76 -18.77 7.91 -3.76
N LYS A 77 -20.11 7.92 -3.91
CA LYS A 77 -20.91 6.74 -4.29
C LYS A 77 -21.19 6.66 -5.80
N SER A 78 -20.63 7.53 -6.60
CA SER A 78 -20.86 7.54 -8.05
C SER A 78 -20.27 6.31 -8.74
N SER A 79 -20.83 5.97 -9.91
CA SER A 79 -20.33 4.87 -10.75
C SER A 79 -18.87 5.07 -11.19
N ALA A 80 -18.45 6.32 -11.36
CA ALA A 80 -17.07 6.68 -11.68
C ALA A 80 -16.11 6.24 -10.56
N VAL A 81 -16.41 6.58 -9.29
CA VAL A 81 -15.60 6.16 -8.13
C VAL A 81 -15.58 4.64 -8.00
N THR A 82 -16.71 3.97 -8.20
CA THR A 82 -16.77 2.50 -8.21
C THR A 82 -15.85 1.90 -9.27
N SER A 83 -15.79 2.51 -10.45
CA SER A 83 -14.88 2.07 -11.53
C SER A 83 -13.41 2.30 -11.16
N TYR A 84 -13.06 3.42 -10.53
CA TYR A 84 -11.69 3.65 -10.04
C TYR A 84 -11.31 2.68 -8.91
N LYS A 85 -12.24 2.33 -7.99
CA LYS A 85 -12.02 1.28 -6.99
C LYS A 85 -11.78 -0.10 -7.61
N PHE A 86 -12.45 -0.40 -8.71
CA PHE A 86 -12.19 -1.63 -9.45
C PHE A 86 -10.78 -1.64 -10.08
N ILE A 87 -10.37 -0.53 -10.69
CA ILE A 87 -9.00 -0.35 -11.21
C ILE A 87 -7.97 -0.51 -10.07
N GLU A 88 -8.21 0.12 -8.93
CA GLU A 88 -7.41 -0.03 -7.71
C GLU A 88 -7.25 -1.49 -7.29
N SER A 89 -8.35 -2.22 -7.22
CA SER A 89 -8.35 -3.63 -6.80
C SER A 89 -7.55 -4.52 -7.74
N ILE A 90 -7.69 -4.31 -9.06
CA ILE A 90 -6.88 -5.02 -10.07
C ILE A 90 -5.40 -4.66 -9.88
N GLY A 91 -5.10 -3.35 -9.78
CA GLY A 91 -3.75 -2.85 -9.56
C GLY A 91 -3.10 -3.45 -8.33
N LEU A 92 -3.83 -3.46 -7.21
CA LEU A 92 -3.37 -4.01 -5.94
C LEU A 92 -3.02 -5.50 -6.07
N VAL A 93 -3.90 -6.30 -6.65
CA VAL A 93 -3.68 -7.75 -6.81
C VAL A 93 -2.48 -8.04 -7.72
N LEU A 94 -2.34 -7.34 -8.84
CA LEU A 94 -1.20 -7.45 -9.74
C LEU A 94 0.11 -7.09 -9.01
N PHE A 95 0.11 -5.99 -8.27
CA PHE A 95 1.26 -5.50 -7.55
C PHE A 95 1.71 -6.47 -6.46
N VAL A 96 0.80 -6.85 -5.53
CA VAL A 96 1.16 -7.67 -4.37
C VAL A 96 1.55 -9.09 -4.77
N THR A 97 0.90 -9.67 -5.81
CA THR A 97 1.25 -10.98 -6.35
C THR A 97 2.62 -10.93 -7.02
N GLY A 98 2.91 -9.86 -7.78
CA GLY A 98 4.23 -9.63 -8.38
C GLY A 98 5.33 -9.54 -7.33
N VAL A 99 5.12 -8.73 -6.28
CA VAL A 99 6.06 -8.59 -5.15
C VAL A 99 6.25 -9.92 -4.42
N GLY A 100 5.16 -10.63 -4.11
CA GLY A 100 5.23 -11.94 -3.45
C GLY A 100 6.01 -12.97 -4.27
N SER A 101 5.78 -13.01 -5.59
CA SER A 101 6.50 -13.92 -6.49
C SER A 101 7.99 -13.61 -6.60
N ILE A 102 8.38 -12.33 -6.60
CA ILE A 102 9.80 -11.89 -6.60
C ILE A 102 10.47 -12.27 -5.28
N ALA A 103 9.81 -12.03 -4.15
CA ALA A 103 10.37 -12.28 -2.83
C ALA A 103 10.38 -13.76 -2.43
N GLY A 104 9.43 -14.56 -2.95
CA GLY A 104 9.13 -15.93 -2.52
C GLY A 104 10.31 -16.89 -2.47
N PRO A 105 11.20 -16.95 -3.49
CA PRO A 105 12.31 -17.91 -3.50
C PRO A 105 13.23 -17.85 -2.28
N ASN A 106 13.36 -16.66 -1.66
CA ASN A 106 14.25 -16.44 -0.53
C ASN A 106 13.49 -16.22 0.80
N PHE A 107 12.19 -15.94 0.72
CA PHE A 107 11.39 -15.45 1.84
C PHE A 107 11.49 -16.33 3.10
N PHE A 108 11.19 -17.63 3.00
CA PHE A 108 11.17 -18.50 4.18
C PHE A 108 12.55 -18.71 4.79
N ARG A 109 13.58 -18.68 3.95
CA ARG A 109 14.96 -18.75 4.42
C ARG A 109 15.35 -17.48 5.17
N ASP A 110 15.05 -16.31 4.58
CA ASP A 110 15.36 -15.02 5.18
C ASP A 110 14.51 -14.80 6.44
N LEU A 111 13.25 -15.25 6.44
CA LEU A 111 12.40 -15.21 7.62
C LEU A 111 12.97 -16.08 8.74
N LYS A 112 13.37 -17.33 8.46
CA LYS A 112 13.96 -18.23 9.47
C LYS A 112 15.24 -17.65 10.06
N LYS A 113 16.10 -17.06 9.21
CA LYS A 113 17.36 -16.42 9.62
C LYS A 113 17.11 -15.18 10.48
N ASN A 114 16.09 -14.38 10.11
CA ASN A 114 15.87 -13.04 10.65
C ASN A 114 14.52 -12.89 11.38
N ALA A 115 13.80 -14.00 11.69
CA ALA A 115 12.52 -13.94 12.39
C ALA A 115 12.60 -13.15 13.71
N LYS A 116 13.74 -13.29 14.41
CA LYS A 116 14.02 -12.56 15.66
C LYS A 116 14.14 -11.05 15.48
N SER A 117 14.34 -10.57 14.25
CA SER A 117 14.46 -9.14 13.95
C SER A 117 13.19 -8.58 13.29
N TYR A 118 12.69 -9.22 12.24
CA TYR A 118 11.57 -8.66 11.43
C TYR A 118 10.22 -8.75 12.14
N VAL A 119 9.95 -9.84 12.85
CA VAL A 119 8.67 -9.98 13.58
C VAL A 119 8.55 -8.97 14.72
N PRO A 120 9.53 -8.84 15.64
CA PRO A 120 9.49 -7.80 16.67
C PRO A 120 9.51 -6.40 16.10
N LEU A 121 10.22 -6.15 14.99
CA LEU A 121 10.28 -4.84 14.37
C LEU A 121 8.91 -4.42 13.81
N GLY A 122 8.24 -5.31 13.07
CA GLY A 122 6.88 -5.07 12.61
C GLY A 122 5.90 -4.83 13.76
N ALA A 123 6.01 -5.63 14.83
CA ALA A 123 5.19 -5.45 16.03
C ALA A 123 5.41 -4.09 16.69
N VAL A 124 6.66 -3.67 16.87
CA VAL A 124 6.98 -2.39 17.52
C VAL A 124 6.48 -1.22 16.69
N ILE A 125 6.62 -1.25 15.36
CA ILE A 125 6.11 -0.19 14.47
C ILE A 125 4.61 -0.02 14.68
N ILE A 126 3.84 -1.10 14.65
CA ILE A 126 2.38 -1.04 14.84
C ILE A 126 2.02 -0.62 16.27
N LEU A 127 2.68 -1.15 17.29
CA LEU A 127 2.40 -0.80 18.69
C LEU A 127 2.65 0.68 18.97
N ILE A 128 3.70 1.28 18.38
CA ILE A 128 3.94 2.72 18.51
C ILE A 128 2.84 3.52 17.82
N GLY A 129 2.45 3.15 16.58
CA GLY A 129 1.34 3.80 15.89
C GLY A 129 0.05 3.71 16.71
N ALA A 130 -0.28 2.52 17.24
CA ALA A 130 -1.45 2.30 18.08
C ALA A 130 -1.38 3.11 19.40
N ALA A 131 -0.21 3.17 20.04
CA ALA A 131 -0.03 3.96 21.26
C ALA A 131 -0.27 5.46 21.01
N VAL A 132 0.24 5.98 19.89
CA VAL A 132 -0.02 7.38 19.48
C VAL A 132 -1.52 7.57 19.22
N ALA A 133 -2.18 6.62 18.54
CA ALA A 133 -3.61 6.69 18.30
C ALA A 133 -4.43 6.71 19.60
N VAL A 134 -4.06 5.89 20.58
CA VAL A 134 -4.69 5.91 21.91
C VAL A 134 -4.52 7.28 22.59
N VAL A 135 -3.32 7.86 22.54
CA VAL A 135 -3.07 9.19 23.11
C VAL A 135 -3.94 10.25 22.45
N PHE A 136 -4.06 10.23 21.11
CA PHE A 136 -4.94 11.16 20.39
C PHE A 136 -6.42 10.90 20.65
N ALA A 137 -6.85 9.65 20.79
CA ALA A 137 -8.22 9.30 21.13
C ALA A 137 -8.69 9.86 22.47
N LEU A 138 -7.75 10.02 23.42
CA LEU A 138 -8.01 10.58 24.75
C LEU A 138 -8.06 12.12 24.77
N ILE A 139 -7.69 12.79 23.68
CA ILE A 139 -7.78 14.26 23.57
C ILE A 139 -9.26 14.66 23.39
N PRO A 140 -9.82 15.55 24.24
CA PRO A 140 -11.18 16.03 24.06
C PRO A 140 -11.43 16.60 22.67
N GLY A 141 -12.50 16.17 22.02
CA GLY A 141 -12.91 16.61 20.68
C GLY A 141 -12.31 15.81 19.53
N ILE A 142 -11.36 14.89 19.75
CA ILE A 142 -10.82 13.99 18.71
C ILE A 142 -11.61 12.68 18.72
N GLY A 143 -11.67 11.99 19.85
CA GLY A 143 -12.38 10.73 19.99
C GLY A 143 -11.71 9.52 19.34
N ALA A 144 -12.21 8.34 19.68
CA ALA A 144 -11.62 7.07 19.26
C ALA A 144 -11.84 6.78 17.78
N ASP A 145 -13.01 7.07 17.23
CA ASP A 145 -13.35 6.75 15.84
C ASP A 145 -12.49 7.55 14.86
N PHE A 146 -12.36 8.86 15.09
CA PHE A 146 -11.50 9.70 14.27
C PHE A 146 -10.02 9.30 14.39
N SER A 147 -9.53 9.07 15.62
CA SER A 147 -8.13 8.66 15.86
C SER A 147 -7.81 7.29 15.23
N ASN A 148 -8.76 6.36 15.27
CA ASN A 148 -8.63 5.04 14.65
C ASN A 148 -8.61 5.14 13.12
N GLY A 149 -9.40 6.07 12.56
CA GLY A 149 -9.31 6.45 11.16
C GLY A 149 -7.92 6.98 10.80
N ILE A 150 -7.38 7.92 11.60
CA ILE A 150 -6.03 8.46 11.39
C ILE A 150 -4.98 7.35 11.44
N LEU A 151 -5.06 6.41 12.39
CA LEU A 151 -4.14 5.28 12.49
C LEU A 151 -4.12 4.45 11.20
N SER A 152 -5.29 4.11 10.68
CA SER A 152 -5.42 3.33 9.46
C SER A 152 -4.87 4.07 8.23
N GLY A 153 -5.07 5.39 8.17
CA GLY A 153 -4.54 6.26 7.11
C GLY A 153 -3.03 6.45 7.22
N ALA A 154 -2.51 6.77 8.39
CA ALA A 154 -1.09 6.98 8.66
C ALA A 154 -0.23 5.74 8.38
N LEU A 155 -0.77 4.55 8.65
CA LEU A 155 -0.14 3.26 8.35
C LEU A 155 -0.52 2.72 6.96
N THR A 156 -1.28 3.47 6.16
CA THR A 156 -1.75 3.09 4.82
C THR A 156 -2.46 1.73 4.76
N SER A 157 -3.17 1.35 5.84
CA SER A 157 -3.75 0.01 6.01
C SER A 157 -5.25 -0.03 5.72
N THR A 158 -5.63 -0.48 4.52
CA THR A 158 -7.03 -0.75 4.17
C THR A 158 -7.71 -1.78 5.09
N PRO A 159 -7.06 -2.89 5.50
CA PRO A 159 -7.67 -3.81 6.47
C PRO A 159 -7.92 -3.18 7.84
N ALA A 160 -7.00 -2.32 8.32
CA ALA A 160 -7.21 -1.58 9.57
C ALA A 160 -8.39 -0.59 9.45
N PHE A 161 -8.52 0.08 8.30
CA PHE A 161 -9.65 0.96 8.01
C PHE A 161 -10.99 0.23 8.05
N SER A 162 -11.08 -0.94 7.39
CA SER A 162 -12.27 -1.78 7.44
C SER A 162 -12.58 -2.25 8.86
N ALA A 163 -11.56 -2.66 9.62
CA ALA A 163 -11.72 -3.09 11.01
C ALA A 163 -12.21 -1.93 11.91
N ALA A 164 -11.61 -0.74 11.75
CA ALA A 164 -12.01 0.45 12.48
C ALA A 164 -13.48 0.81 12.23
N LYS A 165 -13.94 0.76 10.95
CA LYS A 165 -15.36 1.00 10.61
C LYS A 165 -16.32 0.01 11.27
N GLN A 166 -15.95 -1.27 11.37
CA GLN A 166 -16.81 -2.30 11.95
C GLN A 166 -17.11 -2.10 13.43
N VAL A 167 -16.20 -1.45 14.16
CA VAL A 167 -16.34 -1.22 15.61
C VAL A 167 -16.66 0.23 15.95
N ALA A 168 -16.75 1.11 14.95
CA ALA A 168 -17.01 2.53 15.13
C ALA A 168 -18.47 2.80 15.50
N LYS A 169 -18.68 3.80 16.36
CA LYS A 169 -19.99 4.42 16.57
C LYS A 169 -20.34 5.37 15.42
N GLU A 170 -19.34 6.08 14.89
CA GLU A 170 -19.48 7.03 13.79
C GLU A 170 -18.50 6.69 12.66
N GLU A 171 -18.94 5.85 11.71
CA GLU A 171 -18.11 5.45 10.56
C GLU A 171 -17.59 6.63 9.74
N GLY A 172 -18.33 7.75 9.68
CA GLY A 172 -17.94 8.97 9.01
C GLY A 172 -16.68 9.60 9.60
N LEU A 173 -16.51 9.57 10.93
CA LEU A 173 -15.29 10.06 11.60
C LEU A 173 -14.09 9.17 11.30
N VAL A 174 -14.28 7.84 11.24
CA VAL A 174 -13.22 6.91 10.81
C VAL A 174 -12.80 7.22 9.37
N ALA A 175 -13.79 7.43 8.49
CA ALA A 175 -13.51 7.75 7.08
C ALA A 175 -12.77 9.07 6.92
N LEU A 176 -13.18 10.11 7.66
CA LEU A 176 -12.51 11.42 7.69
C LEU A 176 -11.06 11.29 8.19
N GLY A 177 -10.86 10.62 9.32
CA GLY A 177 -9.52 10.41 9.88
C GLY A 177 -8.58 9.69 8.89
N HIS A 178 -9.10 8.65 8.24
CA HIS A 178 -8.35 7.93 7.20
C HIS A 178 -8.00 8.84 6.01
N ALA A 179 -8.99 9.53 5.44
CA ALA A 179 -8.79 10.39 4.27
C ALA A 179 -7.77 11.52 4.53
N VAL A 180 -7.79 12.10 5.75
CA VAL A 180 -6.88 13.18 6.12
C VAL A 180 -5.45 12.69 6.34
N ALA A 181 -5.27 11.53 6.97
CA ALA A 181 -3.96 10.99 7.31
C ALA A 181 -3.29 10.23 6.14
N TYR A 182 -4.07 9.58 5.29
CA TYR A 182 -3.58 8.70 4.21
C TYR A 182 -2.61 9.38 3.25
N PRO A 183 -2.84 10.62 2.77
CA PRO A 183 -1.89 11.29 1.88
C PRO A 183 -0.50 11.41 2.48
N PHE A 184 -0.41 11.83 3.75
CA PHE A 184 0.87 11.91 4.42
C PHE A 184 1.43 10.53 4.77
N GLY A 185 0.58 9.56 5.09
CA GLY A 185 0.98 8.16 5.26
C GLY A 185 1.77 7.64 4.07
N VAL A 186 1.25 7.88 2.85
CA VAL A 186 1.95 7.49 1.61
C VAL A 186 3.21 8.33 1.38
N ILE A 187 3.06 9.66 1.36
CA ILE A 187 4.17 10.58 1.04
C ILE A 187 5.28 10.50 2.09
N GLY A 188 4.92 10.43 3.37
CA GLY A 188 5.87 10.39 4.47
C GLY A 188 6.78 9.17 4.41
N VAL A 189 6.21 7.97 4.14
CA VAL A 189 7.01 6.75 4.01
C VAL A 189 7.87 6.79 2.73
N VAL A 190 7.31 7.29 1.62
CA VAL A 190 8.04 7.49 0.35
C VAL A 190 9.24 8.44 0.54
N LEU A 191 9.02 9.57 1.20
CA LEU A 191 10.11 10.51 1.48
C LEU A 191 11.14 9.92 2.44
N PHE A 192 10.70 9.17 3.45
CA PHE A 192 11.60 8.53 4.40
C PHE A 192 12.60 7.60 3.71
N VAL A 193 12.14 6.71 2.83
CA VAL A 193 13.01 5.77 2.11
C VAL A 193 13.94 6.46 1.10
N GLN A 194 13.59 7.67 0.64
CA GLN A 194 14.45 8.46 -0.24
C GLN A 194 15.47 9.32 0.52
N ILE A 195 15.06 9.88 1.66
CA ILE A 195 15.85 10.87 2.42
C ILE A 195 16.87 10.18 3.31
N ILE A 196 16.51 9.09 3.99
CA ILE A 196 17.44 8.41 4.92
C ILE A 196 18.74 7.98 4.26
N PRO A 197 18.77 7.32 3.07
CA PRO A 197 20.02 7.01 2.41
C PRO A 197 20.88 8.23 2.08
N LYS A 198 20.24 9.36 1.76
CA LYS A 198 20.95 10.62 1.46
C LYS A 198 21.57 11.28 2.69
N ILE A 199 20.82 11.34 3.80
CA ILE A 199 21.31 11.85 5.10
C ILE A 199 22.52 11.04 5.56
N LEU A 200 22.50 9.72 5.33
CA LEU A 200 23.56 8.82 5.72
C LEU A 200 24.73 8.81 4.72
N HIS A 201 24.62 9.54 3.60
CA HIS A 201 25.58 9.48 2.50
C HIS A 201 25.88 8.02 2.08
N ALA A 202 24.81 7.19 2.06
CA ALA A 202 24.92 5.76 1.82
C ALA A 202 25.35 5.47 0.38
N ASP A 203 26.39 4.62 0.24
CA ASP A 203 26.82 4.09 -1.04
C ASP A 203 25.86 2.96 -1.48
N MET A 204 24.90 3.29 -2.33
CA MET A 204 23.89 2.35 -2.79
C MET A 204 24.49 1.15 -3.53
N ALA A 205 25.68 1.28 -4.12
CA ALA A 205 26.37 0.15 -4.77
C ALA A 205 26.85 -0.86 -3.73
N LYS A 206 27.45 -0.40 -2.64
CA LYS A 206 27.88 -1.24 -1.51
C LYS A 206 26.70 -1.86 -0.78
N GLU A 207 25.63 -1.09 -0.56
CA GLU A 207 24.42 -1.61 0.08
C GLU A 207 23.74 -2.73 -0.75
N ARG A 208 23.70 -2.57 -2.08
CA ARG A 208 23.23 -3.63 -2.98
C ARG A 208 24.13 -4.86 -2.95
N GLU A 209 25.44 -4.65 -2.92
CA GLU A 209 26.41 -5.74 -2.84
C GLU A 209 26.26 -6.52 -1.53
N ALA A 210 26.05 -5.85 -0.40
CA ALA A 210 25.82 -6.48 0.89
C ALA A 210 24.58 -7.42 0.87
N ILE A 211 23.48 -7.00 0.21
CA ILE A 211 22.32 -7.87 0.00
C ILE A 211 22.61 -9.01 -0.98
N MET A 212 23.40 -8.75 -2.03
CA MET A 212 23.75 -9.76 -3.03
C MET A 212 24.78 -10.78 -2.52
N ILE A 213 25.72 -10.39 -1.67
CA ILE A 213 26.71 -11.28 -1.06
C ILE A 213 26.00 -12.27 -0.15
N ALA A 214 25.07 -11.81 0.68
CA ALA A 214 24.22 -12.68 1.49
C ALA A 214 23.46 -13.70 0.62
N LYS A 215 23.15 -13.37 -0.63
CA LYS A 215 22.47 -14.24 -1.62
C LYS A 215 23.43 -15.16 -2.39
N LYS A 216 24.71 -14.77 -2.58
CA LYS A 216 25.72 -15.59 -3.29
C LYS A 216 26.28 -16.71 -2.43
N GLU A 217 26.51 -16.47 -1.14
CA GLU A 217 26.91 -17.53 -0.19
C GLU A 217 25.89 -18.67 -0.12
N GLU A 218 24.64 -18.39 -0.50
CA GLU A 218 23.54 -19.33 -0.49
C GLU A 218 23.31 -20.07 -1.82
N LYS A 219 23.73 -19.49 -2.97
CA LYS A 219 23.63 -20.16 -4.28
C LYS A 219 24.52 -21.38 -4.44
N ASN A 220 25.57 -21.49 -3.65
CA ASN A 220 26.49 -22.63 -3.69
C ASN A 220 25.91 -23.93 -3.12
N THR A 221 24.73 -23.89 -2.50
CA THR A 221 24.04 -25.09 -1.99
C THR A 221 23.01 -25.68 -2.95
N ASP A 222 22.60 -24.96 -4.02
CA ASP A 222 21.53 -25.37 -4.94
C ASP A 222 21.99 -25.85 -6.32
N ALA A 223 23.26 -26.26 -6.49
CA ALA A 223 23.75 -26.90 -7.70
C ALA A 223 23.32 -28.38 -7.81
N ALA A 224 22.05 -28.67 -7.54
CA ALA A 224 21.46 -29.95 -7.86
C ALA A 224 20.76 -29.87 -9.22
N GLY A 225 21.17 -30.74 -10.13
CA GLY A 225 20.84 -30.91 -11.54
C GLY A 225 19.57 -30.23 -12.06
N LYS A 226 19.71 -29.51 -13.16
CA LYS A 226 18.62 -28.84 -13.91
C LYS A 226 17.59 -29.88 -14.40
N LYS A 227 16.63 -30.23 -13.55
CA LYS A 227 15.43 -30.92 -14.03
C LYS A 227 14.67 -29.94 -14.92
N LYS A 228 14.37 -30.32 -16.17
CA LYS A 228 13.49 -29.56 -17.05
C LYS A 228 12.06 -29.66 -16.48
N TYR A 229 11.55 -28.57 -15.92
CA TYR A 229 10.15 -28.45 -15.55
C TYR A 229 9.34 -27.95 -16.73
N PHE A 230 8.09 -28.41 -16.84
CA PHE A 230 7.13 -27.96 -17.83
C PHE A 230 6.57 -26.60 -17.37
N SER A 231 6.57 -25.60 -18.26
CA SER A 231 5.91 -24.31 -18.05
C SER A 231 4.55 -24.32 -18.74
N LEU A 232 3.51 -23.80 -18.09
CA LEU A 232 2.16 -23.69 -18.66
C LEU A 232 2.14 -22.76 -19.88
N ASP A 233 2.87 -21.66 -19.80
CA ASP A 233 2.98 -20.64 -20.85
C ASP A 233 4.33 -19.92 -20.76
N GLU A 234 4.70 -19.23 -21.83
CA GLU A 234 5.98 -18.53 -21.94
C GLU A 234 6.11 -17.35 -20.95
N PHE A 235 5.01 -16.64 -20.72
CA PHE A 235 4.99 -15.44 -19.86
C PHE A 235 4.74 -15.76 -18.39
N GLY A 236 4.32 -16.99 -18.06
CA GLY A 236 3.99 -17.40 -16.70
C GLY A 236 2.62 -16.88 -16.21
N PHE A 237 1.73 -16.48 -17.14
CA PHE A 237 0.39 -15.96 -16.78
C PHE A 237 -0.47 -16.99 -16.07
N GLY A 238 -0.39 -18.27 -16.47
CA GLY A 238 -1.13 -19.34 -15.84
C GLY A 238 -0.72 -19.53 -14.38
N VAL A 239 0.57 -19.50 -14.09
CA VAL A 239 1.10 -19.61 -12.72
C VAL A 239 0.76 -18.36 -11.90
N PHE A 240 0.89 -17.17 -12.48
CA PHE A 240 0.51 -15.93 -11.85
C PHE A 240 -0.99 -15.91 -11.50
N GLY A 241 -1.85 -16.28 -12.45
CA GLY A 241 -3.30 -16.41 -12.24
C GLY A 241 -3.65 -17.44 -11.17
N LEU A 242 -2.94 -18.56 -11.10
CA LEU A 242 -3.10 -19.55 -10.04
C LEU A 242 -2.78 -18.91 -8.66
N ALA A 243 -1.68 -18.15 -8.56
CA ALA A 243 -1.31 -17.46 -7.33
C ALA A 243 -2.39 -16.45 -6.90
N VAL A 244 -2.96 -15.70 -7.85
CA VAL A 244 -4.05 -14.74 -7.60
C VAL A 244 -5.29 -15.47 -7.10
N VAL A 245 -5.76 -16.52 -7.81
CA VAL A 245 -6.99 -17.24 -7.43
C VAL A 245 -6.86 -17.86 -6.04
N LEU A 246 -5.80 -18.63 -5.82
CA LEU A 246 -5.56 -19.26 -4.51
C LEU A 246 -5.34 -18.22 -3.43
N GLY A 247 -4.70 -17.07 -3.77
CA GLY A 247 -4.48 -15.97 -2.87
C GLY A 247 -5.78 -15.28 -2.45
N ILE A 248 -6.69 -15.01 -3.38
CA ILE A 248 -8.01 -14.43 -3.08
C ILE A 248 -8.81 -15.40 -2.19
N LEU A 249 -8.80 -16.70 -2.49
CA LEU A 249 -9.46 -17.70 -1.65
C LEU A 249 -8.88 -17.71 -0.23
N LEU A 250 -7.55 -17.72 -0.09
CA LEU A 250 -6.87 -17.64 1.20
C LEU A 250 -7.21 -16.34 1.93
N GLY A 251 -7.21 -15.21 1.22
CA GLY A 251 -7.53 -13.89 1.76
C GLY A 251 -8.98 -13.74 2.22
N SER A 252 -9.89 -14.53 1.63
CA SER A 252 -11.31 -14.52 1.97
C SER A 252 -11.65 -15.36 3.21
N ILE A 253 -10.71 -16.10 3.77
CA ILE A 253 -10.90 -16.86 5.00
C ILE A 253 -11.08 -15.87 6.16
N ARG A 254 -12.23 -15.94 6.82
CA ARG A 254 -12.54 -15.11 7.99
C ARG A 254 -12.28 -15.89 9.28
N ILE A 255 -11.52 -15.31 10.18
CA ILE A 255 -11.24 -15.84 11.51
C ILE A 255 -11.95 -14.94 12.53
N PRO A 256 -12.94 -15.44 13.29
CA PRO A 256 -13.60 -14.62 14.30
C PRO A 256 -12.62 -14.27 15.43
N LEU A 257 -12.57 -13.00 15.81
CA LEU A 257 -11.73 -12.47 16.89
C LEU A 257 -12.48 -12.31 18.22
N THR A 258 -13.81 -12.40 18.19
CA THR A 258 -14.67 -12.19 19.36
C THR A 258 -15.54 -13.42 19.61
N SER A 259 -16.08 -13.52 20.84
CA SER A 259 -17.04 -14.57 21.23
C SER A 259 -18.37 -14.51 20.46
N GLN A 260 -18.64 -13.42 19.74
CA GLN A 260 -19.81 -13.27 18.88
C GLN A 260 -19.66 -14.03 17.55
N GLY A 261 -18.55 -14.75 17.34
CA GLY A 261 -18.30 -15.52 16.13
C GLY A 261 -18.22 -14.63 14.89
N PHE A 262 -18.86 -15.06 13.78
CA PHE A 262 -18.83 -14.33 12.49
C PHE A 262 -19.70 -13.07 12.46
N SER A 263 -20.53 -12.82 13.49
CA SER A 263 -21.31 -11.58 13.63
C SER A 263 -20.52 -10.46 14.29
N GLY A 264 -19.40 -10.79 14.94
CA GLY A 264 -18.49 -9.83 15.55
C GLY A 264 -17.31 -9.48 14.65
N ALA A 265 -16.27 -8.90 15.25
CA ALA A 265 -15.04 -8.58 14.54
C ALA A 265 -14.37 -9.85 13.98
N THR A 266 -14.04 -9.82 12.69
CA THR A 266 -13.37 -10.91 12.00
C THR A 266 -12.05 -10.42 11.40
N PHE A 267 -11.03 -11.25 11.46
CA PHE A 267 -9.79 -11.04 10.73
C PHE A 267 -9.84 -11.78 9.39
N SER A 268 -9.37 -11.13 8.33
CA SER A 268 -9.04 -11.77 7.06
C SER A 268 -7.81 -11.13 6.45
N LEU A 269 -7.05 -11.89 5.64
CA LEU A 269 -5.91 -11.33 4.92
C LEU A 269 -6.33 -10.39 3.78
N GLY A 270 -7.58 -10.52 3.32
CA GLY A 270 -8.16 -9.70 2.26
C GLY A 270 -7.46 -9.90 0.90
N THR A 271 -7.80 -9.01 -0.03
CA THR A 271 -7.26 -9.02 -1.41
C THR A 271 -5.79 -8.55 -1.48
N THR A 272 -5.21 -8.09 -0.39
CA THR A 272 -3.80 -7.69 -0.31
C THR A 272 -2.93 -8.80 0.25
N GLY A 273 -3.28 -9.29 1.45
CA GLY A 273 -2.45 -10.26 2.17
C GLY A 273 -2.53 -11.66 1.58
N GLY A 274 -3.72 -12.09 1.15
CA GLY A 274 -3.91 -13.42 0.60
C GLY A 274 -3.07 -13.68 -0.66
N PRO A 275 -3.18 -12.87 -1.73
CA PRO A 275 -2.35 -13.01 -2.93
C PRO A 275 -0.85 -12.86 -2.67
N LEU A 276 -0.43 -11.94 -1.77
CA LEU A 276 0.96 -11.80 -1.40
C LEU A 276 1.52 -13.10 -0.80
N ILE A 277 0.82 -13.65 0.20
CA ILE A 277 1.29 -14.86 0.90
C ILE A 277 1.26 -16.07 -0.04
N MET A 278 0.22 -16.22 -0.86
CA MET A 278 0.15 -17.35 -1.79
C MET A 278 1.24 -17.27 -2.85
N ALA A 279 1.51 -16.08 -3.38
CA ALA A 279 2.61 -15.87 -4.33
C ALA A 279 3.98 -16.17 -3.71
N LEU A 280 4.21 -15.77 -2.44
CA LEU A 280 5.40 -16.13 -1.68
C LEU A 280 5.57 -17.65 -1.57
N ILE A 281 4.49 -18.37 -1.22
CA ILE A 281 4.49 -19.83 -1.05
C ILE A 281 4.79 -20.53 -2.39
N LEU A 282 4.05 -20.19 -3.46
CA LEU A 282 4.23 -20.84 -4.76
C LEU A 282 5.61 -20.59 -5.35
N ALA A 283 6.10 -19.35 -5.23
CA ALA A 283 7.43 -18.99 -5.71
C ALA A 283 8.55 -19.64 -4.87
N HIS A 284 8.33 -19.85 -3.56
CA HIS A 284 9.26 -20.58 -2.70
C HIS A 284 9.43 -22.03 -3.15
N PHE A 285 8.33 -22.74 -3.36
CA PHE A 285 8.38 -24.13 -3.84
C PHE A 285 8.96 -24.22 -5.26
N GLY A 286 8.66 -23.25 -6.12
CA GLY A 286 9.19 -23.12 -7.47
C GLY A 286 8.71 -24.19 -8.46
N HIS A 287 8.15 -25.31 -8.00
CA HIS A 287 7.52 -26.37 -8.82
C HIS A 287 6.57 -27.24 -8.01
N ILE A 288 5.59 -27.84 -8.68
CA ILE A 288 4.74 -28.93 -8.17
C ILE A 288 4.88 -30.10 -9.13
N GLY A 289 5.48 -31.20 -8.68
CA GLY A 289 5.79 -32.35 -9.53
C GLY A 289 6.70 -31.95 -10.70
N ARG A 290 6.16 -32.00 -11.93
CA ARG A 290 6.86 -31.59 -13.16
C ARG A 290 6.51 -30.16 -13.62
N LEU A 291 5.52 -29.52 -12.99
CA LEU A 291 5.06 -28.20 -13.34
C LEU A 291 5.95 -27.14 -12.68
N SER A 292 6.48 -26.21 -13.47
CA SER A 292 7.17 -25.02 -12.97
C SER A 292 6.16 -24.02 -12.41
N LEU A 293 6.44 -23.53 -11.22
CA LEU A 293 5.70 -22.43 -10.57
C LEU A 293 6.45 -21.09 -10.65
N ARG A 294 7.44 -21.01 -11.51
CA ARG A 294 8.23 -19.80 -11.71
C ARG A 294 7.61 -18.92 -12.79
N VAL A 295 7.37 -17.67 -12.46
CA VAL A 295 7.00 -16.63 -13.42
C VAL A 295 8.27 -15.90 -13.84
N PRO A 296 8.47 -15.60 -15.14
CA PRO A 296 9.65 -14.86 -15.61
C PRO A 296 9.80 -13.49 -14.96
N ASP A 297 11.01 -13.08 -14.64
CA ASP A 297 11.30 -11.81 -13.95
C ASP A 297 10.79 -10.58 -14.71
N TYR A 298 10.82 -10.60 -16.05
CA TYR A 298 10.31 -9.50 -16.86
C TYR A 298 8.79 -9.34 -16.72
N THR A 299 8.04 -10.46 -16.68
CA THR A 299 6.58 -10.44 -16.44
C THR A 299 6.25 -9.90 -15.06
N LEU A 300 6.99 -10.36 -14.04
CA LEU A 300 6.80 -9.91 -12.67
C LEU A 300 7.06 -8.41 -12.52
N LYS A 301 8.10 -7.88 -13.17
CA LYS A 301 8.41 -6.45 -13.16
C LYS A 301 7.30 -5.63 -13.80
N VAL A 302 6.79 -6.06 -14.97
CA VAL A 302 5.70 -5.36 -15.65
C VAL A 302 4.43 -5.37 -14.79
N PHE A 303 4.04 -6.51 -14.22
CA PHE A 303 2.85 -6.60 -13.37
C PHE A 303 2.98 -5.79 -12.09
N ARG A 304 4.17 -5.78 -11.49
CA ARG A 304 4.43 -4.94 -10.32
C ARG A 304 4.26 -3.47 -10.63
N GLU A 305 4.91 -2.96 -11.68
CA GLU A 305 4.85 -1.52 -12.02
C GLU A 305 3.45 -1.10 -12.49
N LEU A 306 2.85 -1.86 -13.40
CA LEU A 306 1.49 -1.60 -13.87
C LEU A 306 0.49 -1.69 -12.71
N GLY A 307 0.62 -2.71 -11.88
CA GLY A 307 -0.22 -2.91 -10.71
C GLY A 307 -0.12 -1.76 -9.73
N LEU A 308 1.09 -1.32 -9.41
CA LEU A 308 1.32 -0.17 -8.54
C LEU A 308 0.67 1.10 -9.09
N MET A 309 0.87 1.38 -10.38
CA MET A 309 0.28 2.55 -11.05
C MET A 309 -1.25 2.53 -10.96
N LEU A 310 -1.90 1.42 -11.34
CA LEU A 310 -3.36 1.29 -11.30
C LEU A 310 -3.92 1.41 -9.87
N PHE A 311 -3.23 0.80 -8.90
CA PHE A 311 -3.57 0.92 -7.48
C PHE A 311 -3.54 2.39 -7.02
N LEU A 312 -2.45 3.11 -7.33
CA LEU A 312 -2.29 4.51 -6.93
C LEU A 312 -3.32 5.44 -7.57
N ILE A 313 -3.71 5.18 -8.83
CA ILE A 313 -4.76 5.93 -9.52
C ILE A 313 -6.10 5.76 -8.79
N GLY A 314 -6.53 4.53 -8.53
CA GLY A 314 -7.81 4.27 -7.89
C GLY A 314 -7.87 4.83 -6.47
N ALA A 315 -6.89 4.49 -5.64
CA ALA A 315 -6.79 4.96 -4.26
C ALA A 315 -6.71 6.50 -4.15
N GLY A 316 -5.97 7.13 -5.06
CA GLY A 316 -5.84 8.59 -5.07
C GLY A 316 -7.13 9.31 -5.46
N VAL A 317 -7.82 8.84 -6.52
CA VAL A 317 -9.11 9.42 -6.93
C VAL A 317 -10.14 9.27 -5.81
N GLU A 318 -10.28 8.08 -5.23
CA GLU A 318 -11.17 7.84 -4.08
C GLU A 318 -10.84 8.78 -2.92
N GLY A 319 -9.56 8.84 -2.52
CA GLY A 319 -9.12 9.72 -1.43
C GLY A 319 -9.42 11.19 -1.67
N GLY A 320 -9.25 11.68 -2.90
CA GLY A 320 -9.57 13.07 -3.27
C GLY A 320 -11.06 13.39 -3.19
N VAL A 321 -11.91 12.47 -3.64
CA VAL A 321 -13.38 12.61 -3.57
C VAL A 321 -13.87 12.53 -2.12
N GLU A 322 -13.38 11.57 -1.34
CA GLU A 322 -13.73 11.40 0.08
C GLU A 322 -13.32 12.61 0.91
N LEU A 323 -12.14 13.18 0.66
CA LEU A 323 -11.68 14.38 1.35
C LEU A 323 -12.70 15.52 1.22
N VAL A 324 -13.22 15.78 0.00
CA VAL A 324 -14.23 16.83 -0.23
C VAL A 324 -15.54 16.47 0.50
N ALA A 325 -16.01 15.25 0.36
CA ALA A 325 -17.28 14.82 0.95
C ALA A 325 -17.27 14.95 2.48
N GLN A 326 -16.18 14.53 3.13
CA GLN A 326 -16.07 14.54 4.58
C GLN A 326 -15.85 15.95 5.14
N VAL A 327 -15.01 16.78 4.49
CA VAL A 327 -14.77 18.17 4.94
C VAL A 327 -16.04 19.01 4.82
N SER A 328 -16.81 18.84 3.74
CA SER A 328 -18.07 19.59 3.54
C SER A 328 -19.20 19.15 4.48
N GLY A 329 -19.17 17.90 4.94
CA GLY A 329 -20.17 17.32 5.84
C GLY A 329 -19.83 17.34 7.33
N SER A 330 -18.60 17.77 7.69
CA SER A 330 -18.11 17.70 9.06
C SER A 330 -18.59 18.90 9.89
N GLU A 331 -19.18 18.62 11.06
CA GLU A 331 -19.56 19.63 12.07
C GLU A 331 -18.33 20.34 12.67
N TYR A 332 -17.18 19.68 12.67
CA TYR A 332 -15.91 20.20 13.22
C TYR A 332 -15.08 21.00 12.21
N GLY A 333 -15.50 21.01 10.94
CA GLY A 333 -14.92 21.85 9.90
C GLY A 333 -13.42 21.60 9.62
N VAL A 334 -12.77 22.64 9.09
CA VAL A 334 -11.34 22.59 8.68
C VAL A 334 -10.40 22.27 9.83
N MET A 335 -10.77 22.64 11.08
CA MET A 335 -9.87 22.46 12.23
C MET A 335 -9.60 20.99 12.57
N LEU A 336 -10.62 20.13 12.44
CA LEU A 336 -10.46 18.69 12.63
C LEU A 336 -9.52 18.09 11.57
N VAL A 337 -9.61 18.59 10.34
CA VAL A 337 -8.70 18.18 9.24
C VAL A 337 -7.25 18.53 9.58
N VAL A 338 -7.01 19.75 10.10
CA VAL A 338 -5.65 20.19 10.50
C VAL A 338 -5.11 19.32 11.62
N TYR A 339 -5.90 19.09 12.67
CA TYR A 339 -5.48 18.22 13.78
C TYR A 339 -5.28 16.77 13.32
N GLY A 340 -6.16 16.25 12.47
CA GLY A 340 -6.03 14.92 11.89
C GLY A 340 -4.78 14.77 11.04
N PHE A 341 -4.45 15.78 10.24
CA PHE A 341 -3.23 15.80 9.45
C PHE A 341 -1.98 15.79 10.35
N LEU A 342 -1.91 16.65 11.37
CA LEU A 342 -0.78 16.70 12.30
C LEU A 342 -0.64 15.38 13.08
N ALA A 343 -1.75 14.81 13.54
CA ALA A 343 -1.76 13.50 14.18
C ALA A 343 -1.27 12.41 13.22
N GLY A 344 -1.71 12.43 11.96
CA GLY A 344 -1.25 11.54 10.90
C GLY A 344 0.25 11.65 10.66
N VAL A 345 0.79 12.87 10.64
CA VAL A 345 2.25 13.10 10.54
C VAL A 345 3.00 12.41 11.68
N VAL A 346 2.52 12.57 12.93
CA VAL A 346 3.14 11.93 14.10
C VAL A 346 3.00 10.40 14.03
N MET A 347 1.80 9.89 13.73
CA MET A 347 1.52 8.46 13.63
C MET A 347 2.28 7.77 12.48
N THR A 348 2.66 8.51 11.44
CA THR A 348 3.51 8.00 10.36
C THR A 348 4.99 8.10 10.74
N SER A 349 5.44 9.25 11.21
CA SER A 349 6.86 9.54 11.37
C SER A 349 7.49 8.84 12.59
N LEU A 350 6.78 8.82 13.73
CA LEU A 350 7.33 8.27 14.98
C LEU A 350 7.60 6.75 14.88
N PRO A 351 6.66 5.91 14.38
CA PRO A 351 6.92 4.49 14.18
C PRO A 351 8.09 4.22 13.22
N MET A 352 8.23 5.02 12.15
CA MET A 352 9.33 4.89 11.19
C MET A 352 10.68 5.21 11.83
N VAL A 353 10.77 6.32 12.57
CA VAL A 353 12.03 6.72 13.22
C VAL A 353 12.45 5.69 14.26
N VAL A 354 11.53 5.30 15.15
CA VAL A 354 11.83 4.29 16.18
C VAL A 354 12.14 2.94 15.54
N GLY A 355 11.36 2.52 14.56
CA GLY A 355 11.60 1.30 13.79
C GLY A 355 12.99 1.32 13.13
N TYR A 356 13.37 2.44 12.50
CA TYR A 356 14.68 2.61 11.90
C TYR A 356 15.82 2.48 12.92
N LEU A 357 15.69 3.14 14.07
CA LEU A 357 16.70 3.11 15.12
C LEU A 357 16.85 1.69 15.72
N LEU A 358 15.73 1.00 15.96
CA LEU A 358 15.75 -0.39 16.44
C LEU A 358 16.39 -1.33 15.39
N ALA A 359 16.00 -1.22 14.14
CA ALA A 359 16.54 -2.02 13.05
C ALA A 359 18.06 -1.81 12.91
N LYS A 360 18.53 -0.57 13.05
CA LYS A 360 19.95 -0.21 12.93
C LYS A 360 20.78 -0.62 14.16
N HIS A 361 20.33 -0.26 15.37
CA HIS A 361 21.15 -0.36 16.58
C HIS A 361 20.95 -1.67 17.35
N VAL A 362 19.73 -2.20 17.37
CA VAL A 362 19.39 -3.44 18.08
C VAL A 362 19.53 -4.65 17.16
N PHE A 363 18.87 -4.61 16.01
CA PHE A 363 18.86 -5.76 15.09
C PHE A 363 20.02 -5.76 14.09
N LYS A 364 20.75 -4.63 13.97
CA LYS A 364 21.92 -4.47 13.11
C LYS A 364 21.64 -4.86 11.64
N LEU A 365 20.46 -4.54 11.16
CA LEU A 365 20.07 -4.83 9.78
C LEU A 365 20.84 -3.92 8.80
N PRO A 366 21.29 -4.45 7.65
CA PRO A 366 21.76 -3.62 6.54
C PRO A 366 20.73 -2.58 6.15
N LEU A 367 21.18 -1.41 5.66
CA LEU A 367 20.29 -0.26 5.41
C LEU A 367 19.09 -0.61 4.52
N LEU A 368 19.28 -1.32 3.43
CA LEU A 368 18.22 -1.68 2.50
C LEU A 368 17.22 -2.67 3.12
N ASN A 369 17.67 -3.61 3.95
CA ASN A 369 16.79 -4.50 4.70
C ASN A 369 16.03 -3.76 5.80
N ASN A 370 16.69 -2.79 6.45
CA ASN A 370 16.05 -1.91 7.43
C ASN A 370 14.91 -1.13 6.76
N LEU A 371 15.18 -0.40 5.67
CA LEU A 371 14.16 0.37 4.95
C LEU A 371 13.04 -0.52 4.40
N GLY A 372 13.38 -1.72 3.86
CA GLY A 372 12.38 -2.68 3.40
C GLY A 372 11.47 -3.17 4.52
N SER A 373 12.03 -3.45 5.71
CA SER A 373 11.22 -3.87 6.86
C SER A 373 10.36 -2.74 7.43
N ILE A 374 10.81 -1.48 7.38
CA ILE A 374 9.98 -0.33 7.76
C ILE A 374 8.81 -0.17 6.81
N THR A 375 9.04 -0.22 5.48
CA THR A 375 7.95 -0.13 4.51
C THR A 375 6.91 -1.25 4.69
N GLY A 376 7.37 -2.46 5.06
CA GLY A 376 6.50 -3.57 5.40
C GLY A 376 5.75 -3.36 6.72
N GLY A 377 6.44 -2.88 7.75
CA GLY A 377 5.86 -2.56 9.05
C GLY A 377 4.83 -1.42 8.99
N MET A 378 5.04 -0.44 8.12
CA MET A 378 4.09 0.64 7.81
C MET A 378 2.98 0.22 6.86
N THR A 379 2.93 -1.02 6.44
CA THR A 379 2.03 -1.60 5.41
C THR A 379 1.98 -0.78 4.10
N SER A 380 3.04 0.00 3.80
CA SER A 380 3.08 0.95 2.69
C SER A 380 3.60 0.32 1.40
N THR A 381 2.67 -0.13 0.57
CA THR A 381 2.95 -0.68 -0.75
C THR A 381 3.58 0.34 -1.71
N PRO A 382 3.12 1.61 -1.75
CA PRO A 382 3.74 2.62 -2.61
C PRO A 382 5.20 2.90 -2.26
N ALA A 383 5.53 2.89 -0.96
CA ALA A 383 6.90 3.11 -0.51
C ALA A 383 7.84 1.95 -0.89
N LEU A 384 7.34 0.72 -0.99
CA LEU A 384 8.14 -0.40 -1.50
C LEU A 384 8.54 -0.16 -2.95
N GLY A 385 7.59 0.27 -3.81
CA GLY A 385 7.91 0.61 -5.20
C GLY A 385 9.00 1.67 -5.31
N THR A 386 8.88 2.73 -4.49
CA THR A 386 9.89 3.78 -4.41
C THR A 386 11.24 3.25 -3.92
N LEU A 387 11.24 2.40 -2.87
CA LEU A 387 12.47 1.81 -2.34
C LEU A 387 13.17 0.91 -3.37
N VAL A 388 12.42 0.15 -4.16
CA VAL A 388 12.96 -0.62 -5.28
C VAL A 388 13.65 0.30 -6.29
N GLY A 389 13.01 1.43 -6.64
CA GLY A 389 13.61 2.44 -7.53
C GLY A 389 14.89 3.05 -6.95
N VAL A 390 14.88 3.48 -5.69
CA VAL A 390 16.03 4.08 -5.00
C VAL A 390 17.18 3.09 -4.82
N SER A 391 16.86 1.86 -4.43
CA SER A 391 17.86 0.81 -4.21
C SER A 391 18.40 0.21 -5.50
N GLY A 392 17.62 0.27 -6.61
CA GLY A 392 17.95 -0.40 -7.87
C GLY A 392 17.94 -1.93 -7.77
N THR A 393 17.26 -2.49 -6.78
CA THR A 393 17.15 -3.94 -6.58
C THR A 393 15.79 -4.34 -6.02
N ASP A 394 15.22 -5.42 -6.54
CA ASP A 394 13.97 -6.02 -6.04
C ASP A 394 14.18 -6.82 -4.73
N ASN A 395 15.42 -7.03 -4.30
CA ASN A 395 15.73 -7.84 -3.11
C ASN A 395 15.20 -7.21 -1.81
N VAL A 396 14.98 -5.90 -1.77
CA VAL A 396 14.35 -5.19 -0.64
C VAL A 396 12.93 -5.69 -0.34
N ALA A 397 12.25 -6.26 -1.35
CA ALA A 397 10.92 -6.84 -1.19
C ALA A 397 10.89 -8.04 -0.22
N SER A 398 12.02 -8.74 -0.02
CA SER A 398 12.09 -9.83 0.96
C SER A 398 11.93 -9.33 2.40
N ALA A 399 12.60 -8.22 2.76
CA ALA A 399 12.47 -7.61 4.07
C ALA A 399 11.05 -7.03 4.31
N TYR A 400 10.48 -6.38 3.28
CA TYR A 400 9.07 -5.96 3.28
C TYR A 400 8.14 -7.14 3.58
N ALA A 401 8.24 -8.21 2.79
CA ALA A 401 7.37 -9.37 2.91
C ALA A 401 7.55 -10.12 4.25
N SER A 402 8.69 -9.94 4.93
CA SER A 402 8.94 -10.54 6.24
C SER A 402 8.26 -9.79 7.39
N THR A 403 8.05 -8.46 7.25
CA THR A 403 7.40 -7.62 8.28
C THR A 403 5.92 -7.41 8.01
N TYR A 404 5.53 -7.31 6.75
CA TYR A 404 4.17 -6.96 6.32
C TYR A 404 3.06 -7.83 6.93
N PRO A 405 3.12 -9.18 6.91
CA PRO A 405 2.03 -10.00 7.46
C PRO A 405 1.84 -9.81 8.97
N VAL A 406 2.92 -9.62 9.70
CA VAL A 406 2.87 -9.34 11.15
C VAL A 406 2.22 -7.99 11.40
N ALA A 407 2.66 -6.96 10.68
CA ALA A 407 2.09 -5.63 10.77
C ALA A 407 0.60 -5.63 10.42
N LEU A 408 0.21 -6.35 9.36
CA LEU A 408 -1.18 -6.45 8.90
C LEU A 408 -2.10 -7.05 9.98
N VAL A 409 -1.68 -8.13 10.61
CA VAL A 409 -2.46 -8.76 11.70
C VAL A 409 -2.56 -7.81 12.89
N LEU A 410 -1.44 -7.25 13.31
CA LEU A 410 -1.40 -6.43 14.52
C LEU A 410 -2.15 -5.10 14.36
N VAL A 411 -2.11 -4.47 13.18
CA VAL A 411 -2.84 -3.21 12.98
C VAL A 411 -4.36 -3.43 12.97
N VAL A 412 -4.83 -4.56 12.43
CA VAL A 412 -6.26 -4.93 12.49
C VAL A 412 -6.69 -5.16 13.94
N ILE A 413 -5.88 -5.89 14.71
CA ILE A 413 -6.15 -6.12 16.14
C ILE A 413 -6.13 -4.78 16.89
N ALA A 414 -5.16 -3.92 16.65
CA ALA A 414 -5.06 -2.60 17.28
C ALA A 414 -6.29 -1.73 16.99
N ALA A 415 -6.72 -1.68 15.72
CA ALA A 415 -7.92 -0.93 15.31
C ALA A 415 -9.19 -1.44 16.02
N ASN A 416 -9.36 -2.76 16.09
CA ASN A 416 -10.49 -3.36 16.83
C ASN A 416 -10.44 -3.03 18.33
N LEU A 417 -9.26 -3.13 18.96
CA LEU A 417 -9.13 -2.83 20.38
C LEU A 417 -9.40 -1.35 20.68
N ILE A 418 -8.85 -0.44 19.88
CA ILE A 418 -9.07 1.01 20.05
C ILE A 418 -10.57 1.33 19.94
N GLY A 419 -11.25 0.87 18.88
CA GLY A 419 -12.66 1.11 18.69
C GLY A 419 -13.54 0.45 19.77
N THR A 420 -13.19 -0.76 20.22
CA THR A 420 -13.97 -1.51 21.21
C THR A 420 -13.85 -0.93 22.63
N PHE A 421 -12.66 -0.47 23.02
CA PHE A 421 -12.40 -0.05 24.41
C PHE A 421 -12.40 1.46 24.63
N LEU A 422 -12.19 2.25 23.59
CA LEU A 422 -12.14 3.72 23.69
C LEU A 422 -13.28 4.40 22.90
N GLY A 423 -13.97 3.66 22.00
CA GLY A 423 -15.06 4.12 21.15
C GLY A 423 -16.45 4.13 21.82
#